data_63ab0732c77747f5e6832d1ddd5e7310
#
_entry.id   63ab0732c77747f5e6832d1ddd5e7310
#
_cell.length_a   1.000
_cell.length_b   1.000
_cell.length_c   1.000
_cell.angle_alpha   90.00
_cell.angle_beta   90.00
_cell.angle_gamma   90.00
#
_symmetry.space_group_name_H-M   'P 1'
#
loop_
_entity.id
_entity.type
_entity.pdbx_description
1 polymer ?
#
loop_
_entity_poly.entity_id
_entity_poly.type
_entity_poly.pdbx_seq_one_letter_code
_entity_poly.pdbx_strand_id
1 'polypeptide(L)'
;MSDVPKPAWQDLSTNWKVWNAGITVVMGTDAGNIGTLHGPGVFREMELMQRAGLTPLQVLRSATVNGAATMALSDLGSVAAGNLADLAVLDADPLADVANLSHASLVFRDGHEFTPAELMSAVH
;
A
#
# COMPACT_ATOMS: atom_id res chain seq x y z
N MET A 1 -8.45 17.41 32.88
CA MET A 1 -7.58 16.67 31.95
C MET A 1 -7.21 17.67 30.86
N SER A 2 -5.97 18.10 30.83
CA SER A 2 -5.48 19.12 29.89
C SER A 2 -5.56 18.62 28.47
N ASP A 3 -6.26 19.37 27.60
CA ASP A 3 -6.26 19.20 26.16
C ASP A 3 -4.86 19.49 25.64
N VAL A 4 -3.97 18.49 25.67
CA VAL A 4 -2.67 18.60 25.00
C VAL A 4 -2.96 18.55 23.49
N PRO A 5 -2.63 19.62 22.74
CA PRO A 5 -2.84 19.62 21.29
C PRO A 5 -2.15 18.42 20.68
N LYS A 6 -2.90 17.61 19.89
CA LYS A 6 -2.30 16.50 19.17
C LYS A 6 -1.27 17.07 18.17
N PRO A 7 -0.05 16.54 18.14
CA PRO A 7 0.94 16.98 17.16
C PRO A 7 0.42 16.76 15.73
N ALA A 8 0.79 17.65 14.80
CA ALA A 8 0.27 17.67 13.43
C ALA A 8 0.42 16.32 12.69
N TRP A 9 1.43 15.51 13.02
CA TRP A 9 1.62 14.17 12.46
C TRP A 9 0.57 13.13 12.93
N GLN A 10 -0.22 13.45 13.96
CA GLN A 10 -1.36 12.63 14.39
C GLN A 10 -2.67 12.99 13.67
N ASP A 11 -2.68 14.04 12.87
CA ASP A 11 -3.84 14.39 12.03
C ASP A 11 -3.83 13.56 10.75
N LEU A 12 -4.37 12.36 10.85
CA LEU A 12 -4.54 11.44 9.72
C LEU A 12 -5.45 12.02 8.62
N SER A 13 -6.23 13.07 8.91
CA SER A 13 -7.15 13.67 7.93
C SER A 13 -6.45 14.40 6.78
N THR A 14 -5.14 14.64 6.87
CA THR A 14 -4.37 15.34 5.84
C THR A 14 -4.42 14.58 4.51
N ASN A 15 -4.21 13.26 4.51
CA ASN A 15 -4.25 12.45 3.30
C ASN A 15 -5.62 12.54 2.60
N TRP A 16 -6.71 12.49 3.35
CA TRP A 16 -8.06 12.64 2.83
C TRP A 16 -8.30 14.03 2.23
N LYS A 17 -7.83 15.10 2.89
CA LYS A 17 -7.95 16.49 2.38
C LYS A 17 -7.18 16.66 1.08
N VAL A 18 -5.96 16.15 1.01
CA VAL A 18 -5.11 16.20 -0.21
C VAL A 18 -5.76 15.45 -1.35
N TRP A 19 -6.26 14.22 -1.08
CA TRP A 19 -6.97 13.43 -2.09
C TRP A 19 -8.21 14.16 -2.63
N ASN A 20 -9.05 14.72 -1.74
CA ASN A 20 -10.26 15.44 -2.15
C ASN A 20 -9.99 16.78 -2.87
N ALA A 21 -8.80 17.34 -2.71
CA ALA A 21 -8.34 18.47 -3.49
C ALA A 21 -7.90 18.10 -4.92
N GLY A 22 -8.03 16.81 -5.32
CA GLY A 22 -7.64 16.30 -6.64
C GLY A 22 -6.13 16.10 -6.80
N ILE A 23 -5.37 16.14 -5.72
CA ILE A 23 -3.91 15.92 -5.74
C ILE A 23 -3.65 14.42 -5.70
N THR A 24 -2.76 13.95 -6.57
CA THR A 24 -2.34 12.54 -6.57
C THR A 24 -1.58 12.20 -5.29
N VAL A 25 -2.12 11.23 -4.54
CA VAL A 25 -1.46 10.68 -3.36
C VAL A 25 -0.77 9.37 -3.74
N VAL A 26 0.50 9.26 -3.39
CA VAL A 26 1.31 8.04 -3.54
C VAL A 26 1.65 7.53 -2.14
N MET A 27 1.46 6.23 -1.91
CA MET A 27 1.82 5.57 -0.66
C MET A 27 3.35 5.46 -0.52
N GLY A 28 3.87 5.75 0.66
CA GLY A 28 5.28 5.58 1.00
C GLY A 28 5.46 5.47 2.50
N THR A 29 6.21 4.47 2.95
CA THR A 29 6.38 4.14 4.37
C THR A 29 7.52 4.86 5.03
N ASP A 30 8.46 5.42 4.25
CA ASP A 30 9.76 5.91 4.75
C ASP A 30 10.47 4.86 5.65
N ALA A 31 10.41 3.58 5.23
CA ALA A 31 10.96 2.47 6.00
C ALA A 31 12.47 2.59 6.17
N GLY A 32 12.96 2.15 7.34
CA GLY A 32 14.35 2.35 7.77
C GLY A 32 14.49 3.46 8.80
N ASN A 33 13.42 4.21 9.05
CA ASN A 33 13.34 5.17 10.15
C ASN A 33 12.93 4.49 11.46
N ILE A 34 13.08 5.20 12.59
CA ILE A 34 12.73 4.66 13.92
C ILE A 34 11.24 4.26 13.95
N GLY A 35 10.98 2.97 14.20
CA GLY A 35 9.63 2.43 14.33
C GLY A 35 8.96 2.04 13.01
N THR A 36 9.62 2.20 11.85
CA THR A 36 9.08 1.80 10.55
C THR A 36 9.93 0.68 9.93
N LEU A 37 9.38 -0.53 9.92
CA LEU A 37 10.04 -1.73 9.41
C LEU A 37 9.80 -1.90 7.92
N HIS A 38 10.83 -2.36 7.19
CA HIS A 38 10.67 -2.84 5.82
C HIS A 38 9.71 -4.05 5.80
N GLY A 39 8.85 -4.13 4.80
CA GLY A 39 7.81 -5.16 4.69
C GLY A 39 6.56 -4.81 5.50
N PRO A 40 6.48 -5.10 6.80
CA PRO A 40 5.27 -4.85 7.61
C PRO A 40 4.79 -3.39 7.62
N GLY A 41 5.70 -2.44 7.44
CA GLY A 41 5.39 -1.01 7.36
C GLY A 41 4.41 -0.68 6.22
N VAL A 42 4.47 -1.42 5.11
CA VAL A 42 3.57 -1.23 3.96
C VAL A 42 2.11 -1.44 4.35
N PHE A 43 1.80 -2.54 5.02
CA PHE A 43 0.43 -2.85 5.45
C PHE A 43 -0.05 -1.86 6.50
N ARG A 44 0.84 -1.49 7.42
CA ARG A 44 0.52 -0.49 8.45
C ARG A 44 0.20 0.88 7.85
N GLU A 45 0.95 1.31 6.84
CA GLU A 45 0.70 2.57 6.14
C GLU A 45 -0.67 2.54 5.45
N MET A 46 -1.01 1.47 4.75
CA MET A 46 -2.31 1.31 4.09
C MET A 46 -3.47 1.34 5.08
N GLU A 47 -3.35 0.68 6.24
CA GLU A 47 -4.35 0.77 7.32
C GLU A 47 -4.51 2.21 7.84
N LEU A 48 -3.40 2.94 8.02
CA LEU A 48 -3.43 4.33 8.47
C LEU A 48 -4.11 5.25 7.45
N MET A 49 -3.86 5.02 6.16
CA MET A 49 -4.54 5.75 5.08
C MET A 49 -6.05 5.50 5.09
N GLN A 50 -6.50 4.26 5.28
CA GLN A 50 -7.92 3.94 5.43
C GLN A 50 -8.52 4.62 6.68
N ARG A 51 -7.81 4.58 7.80
CA ARG A 51 -8.23 5.27 9.04
C ARG A 51 -8.25 6.79 8.89
N ALA A 52 -7.45 7.33 7.99
CA ALA A 52 -7.45 8.75 7.61
C ALA A 52 -8.69 9.15 6.79
N GLY A 53 -9.50 8.19 6.33
CA GLY A 53 -10.74 8.41 5.60
C GLY A 53 -10.66 8.07 4.10
N LEU A 54 -9.55 7.53 3.60
CA LEU A 54 -9.49 7.02 2.24
C LEU A 54 -10.26 5.69 2.14
N THR A 55 -10.96 5.51 1.04
CA THR A 55 -11.58 4.20 0.75
C THR A 55 -10.52 3.16 0.42
N PRO A 56 -10.79 1.84 0.61
CA PRO A 56 -9.84 0.79 0.25
C PRO A 56 -9.34 0.89 -1.20
N LEU A 57 -10.22 1.24 -2.15
CA LEU A 57 -9.84 1.46 -3.54
C LEU A 57 -8.85 2.63 -3.69
N GLN A 58 -9.04 3.72 -2.96
CA GLN A 58 -8.13 4.87 -2.99
C GLN A 58 -6.76 4.51 -2.40
N VAL A 59 -6.74 3.73 -1.32
CA VAL A 59 -5.50 3.21 -0.73
C VAL A 59 -4.77 2.32 -1.73
N LEU A 60 -5.46 1.35 -2.36
CA LEU A 60 -4.87 0.49 -3.38
C LEU A 60 -4.30 1.29 -4.56
N ARG A 61 -5.05 2.26 -5.06
CA ARG A 61 -4.56 3.12 -6.16
C ARG A 61 -3.30 3.89 -5.77
N SER A 62 -3.21 4.40 -4.55
CA SER A 62 -2.04 5.11 -4.06
C SER A 62 -0.80 4.20 -3.97
N ALA A 63 -1.02 2.93 -3.63
CA ALA A 63 0.04 1.92 -3.48
C ALA A 63 0.44 1.23 -4.80
N THR A 64 -0.29 1.43 -5.89
CA THR A 64 -0.08 0.75 -7.17
C THR A 64 0.02 1.74 -8.34
N VAL A 65 -1.09 2.01 -9.01
CA VAL A 65 -1.12 2.80 -10.25
C VAL A 65 -0.60 4.23 -10.09
N ASN A 66 -0.86 4.88 -8.95
CA ASN A 66 -0.35 6.23 -8.71
C ASN A 66 1.17 6.24 -8.54
N GLY A 67 1.72 5.24 -7.83
CA GLY A 67 3.15 5.04 -7.67
C GLY A 67 3.83 4.80 -9.02
N ALA A 68 3.31 3.88 -9.82
CA ALA A 68 3.81 3.59 -11.16
C ALA A 68 3.79 4.84 -12.06
N ALA A 69 2.67 5.56 -12.09
CA ALA A 69 2.53 6.79 -12.89
C ALA A 69 3.53 7.88 -12.47
N THR A 70 3.77 8.05 -11.16
CA THR A 70 4.73 9.03 -10.64
C THR A 70 6.17 8.70 -11.04
N MET A 71 6.50 7.41 -11.17
CA MET A 71 7.79 6.93 -11.62
C MET A 71 7.90 6.80 -13.16
N ALA A 72 6.87 7.21 -13.90
CA ALA A 72 6.76 7.07 -15.37
C ALA A 72 6.86 5.61 -15.86
N LEU A 73 6.38 4.66 -15.07
CA LEU A 73 6.29 3.23 -15.40
C LEU A 73 4.90 2.92 -15.94
N SER A 74 4.79 2.74 -17.25
CA SER A 74 3.50 2.59 -17.94
C SER A 74 2.98 1.15 -17.97
N ASP A 75 3.83 0.19 -17.68
CA ASP A 75 3.59 -1.26 -17.74
C ASP A 75 3.40 -1.92 -16.36
N LEU A 76 3.31 -1.09 -15.31
CA LEU A 76 3.15 -1.50 -13.92
C LEU A 76 1.92 -0.85 -13.26
N GLY A 77 1.57 -1.38 -12.07
CA GLY A 77 0.57 -0.80 -11.17
C GLY A 77 -0.88 -1.14 -11.51
N SER A 78 -1.15 -1.88 -12.59
CA SER A 78 -2.50 -2.36 -12.92
C SER A 78 -2.48 -3.74 -13.56
N VAL A 79 -3.58 -4.48 -13.40
CA VAL A 79 -3.80 -5.77 -14.05
C VAL A 79 -4.40 -5.51 -15.42
N ALA A 80 -3.57 -5.48 -16.45
CA ALA A 80 -3.98 -5.25 -17.83
C ALA A 80 -3.12 -6.05 -18.82
N ALA A 81 -3.69 -6.39 -19.96
CA ALA A 81 -2.94 -7.05 -21.03
C ALA A 81 -1.80 -6.17 -21.52
N GLY A 82 -0.59 -6.71 -21.58
CA GLY A 82 0.62 -6.00 -21.96
C GLY A 82 1.42 -5.44 -20.80
N ASN A 83 0.90 -5.44 -19.57
CA ASN A 83 1.64 -5.06 -18.39
C ASN A 83 2.50 -6.23 -17.87
N LEU A 84 3.54 -5.87 -17.11
CA LEU A 84 4.35 -6.84 -16.37
C LEU A 84 3.47 -7.57 -15.34
N ALA A 85 3.66 -8.87 -15.25
CA ALA A 85 2.94 -9.71 -14.31
C ALA A 85 3.61 -9.66 -12.91
N ASP A 86 3.60 -8.47 -12.28
CA ASP A 86 3.95 -8.24 -10.89
C ASP A 86 2.65 -8.18 -10.09
N LEU A 87 2.20 -9.31 -9.54
CA LEU A 87 0.87 -9.50 -9.00
C LEU A 87 0.92 -10.13 -7.60
N ALA A 88 -0.07 -9.81 -6.78
CA ALA A 88 -0.36 -10.54 -5.55
C ALA A 88 -1.77 -11.12 -5.62
N VAL A 89 -1.89 -12.42 -5.35
CA VAL A 89 -3.18 -13.09 -5.19
C VAL A 89 -3.50 -13.13 -3.70
N LEU A 90 -4.67 -12.65 -3.34
CA LEU A 90 -5.09 -12.47 -1.95
C LEU A 90 -6.16 -13.50 -1.58
N ASP A 91 -6.19 -13.93 -0.33
CA ASP A 91 -7.18 -14.88 0.20
C ASP A 91 -8.54 -14.24 0.48
N ALA A 92 -8.58 -12.89 0.57
CA ALA A 92 -9.80 -12.14 0.85
C ALA A 92 -9.84 -10.82 0.08
N ASP A 93 -11.04 -10.25 -0.05
CA ASP A 93 -11.28 -9.02 -0.81
C ASP A 93 -10.63 -7.79 -0.13
N PRO A 94 -9.62 -7.16 -0.73
CA PRO A 94 -8.97 -5.96 -0.19
C PRO A 94 -9.87 -4.72 -0.27
N LEU A 95 -10.95 -4.74 -1.06
CA LEU A 95 -11.91 -3.63 -1.14
C LEU A 95 -12.89 -3.64 0.04
N ALA A 96 -13.07 -4.80 0.69
CA ALA A 96 -13.83 -4.89 1.93
C ALA A 96 -13.03 -4.33 3.12
N ASP A 97 -11.73 -4.66 3.20
CA ASP A 97 -10.80 -4.17 4.22
C ASP A 97 -9.37 -4.25 3.68
N VAL A 98 -8.59 -3.16 3.82
CA VAL A 98 -7.17 -3.15 3.40
C VAL A 98 -6.30 -4.09 4.23
N ALA A 99 -6.71 -4.49 5.43
CA ALA A 99 -6.00 -5.49 6.23
C ALA A 99 -5.85 -6.83 5.49
N ASN A 100 -6.78 -7.15 4.57
CA ASN A 100 -6.73 -8.35 3.73
C ASN A 100 -5.53 -8.39 2.77
N LEU A 101 -4.87 -7.25 2.52
CA LEU A 101 -3.65 -7.17 1.71
C LEU A 101 -2.46 -7.91 2.33
N SER A 102 -2.47 -8.14 3.65
CA SER A 102 -1.42 -8.90 4.34
C SER A 102 -1.54 -10.42 4.14
N HIS A 103 -2.63 -10.91 3.52
CA HIS A 103 -2.91 -12.33 3.33
C HIS A 103 -2.78 -12.72 1.85
N ALA A 104 -1.56 -12.63 1.33
CA ALA A 104 -1.25 -13.10 -0.02
C ALA A 104 -1.04 -14.63 -0.03
N SER A 105 -1.71 -15.33 -0.92
CA SER A 105 -1.51 -16.78 -1.17
C SER A 105 -0.44 -17.04 -2.22
N LEU A 106 -0.33 -16.15 -3.23
CA LEU A 106 0.68 -16.22 -4.27
C LEU A 106 1.21 -14.82 -4.59
N VAL A 107 2.46 -14.76 -5.02
CA VAL A 107 3.09 -13.56 -5.55
C VAL A 107 3.69 -13.88 -6.91
N PHE A 108 3.47 -13.01 -7.89
CA PHE A 108 4.12 -13.09 -9.20
C PHE A 108 5.10 -11.93 -9.33
N ARG A 109 6.29 -12.23 -9.80
CA ARG A 109 7.31 -11.25 -10.18
C ARG A 109 7.79 -11.55 -11.59
N ASP A 110 7.58 -10.63 -12.50
CA ASP A 110 7.90 -10.80 -13.93
C ASP A 110 7.32 -12.11 -14.49
N GLY A 111 6.08 -12.45 -14.10
CA GLY A 111 5.39 -13.67 -14.48
C GLY A 111 5.83 -14.96 -13.78
N HIS A 112 6.86 -14.93 -12.94
CA HIS A 112 7.27 -16.07 -12.13
C HIS A 112 6.47 -16.13 -10.83
N GLU A 113 5.94 -17.31 -10.53
CA GLU A 113 5.13 -17.58 -9.34
C GLU A 113 6.00 -17.91 -8.13
N PHE A 114 5.64 -17.35 -6.99
CA PHE A 114 6.24 -17.63 -5.69
C PHE A 114 5.16 -17.81 -4.63
N THR A 115 5.31 -18.81 -3.79
CA THR A 115 4.55 -18.90 -2.55
C THR A 115 5.19 -18.05 -1.45
N PRO A 116 4.42 -17.57 -0.44
CA PRO A 116 5.00 -16.89 0.71
C PRO A 116 6.06 -17.72 1.45
N ALA A 117 5.89 -19.06 1.51
CA ALA A 117 6.84 -19.96 2.14
C ALA A 117 8.19 -19.98 1.41
N GLU A 118 8.19 -19.99 0.07
CA GLU A 118 9.42 -19.91 -0.73
C GLU A 118 10.13 -18.58 -0.53
N LEU A 119 9.40 -17.47 -0.53
CA LEU A 119 9.96 -16.14 -0.29
C LEU A 119 10.57 -16.02 1.10
N MET A 120 9.90 -16.55 2.13
CA MET A 120 10.43 -16.55 3.50
C MET A 120 11.68 -17.43 3.65
N SER A 121 11.77 -18.55 2.94
CA SER A 121 12.95 -19.44 2.98
C SER A 121 14.18 -18.83 2.31
N ALA A 122 14.01 -17.89 1.38
CA ALA A 122 15.10 -17.22 0.68
C ALA A 122 15.77 -16.09 1.48
N VAL A 123 15.25 -15.74 2.67
CA VAL A 123 15.72 -14.63 3.51
C VAL A 123 16.72 -15.11 4.60
N HIS A 124 17.11 -16.39 4.58
CA HIS A 124 18.06 -16.96 5.57
C HIS A 124 19.46 -17.17 4.99
#